data_ff2fd1f89e9a25923d78f46c6ec3ea47
#
_entry.id   ff2fd1f89e9a25923d78f46c6ec3ea47
#
_cell.length_a   1.000
_cell.length_b   1.000
_cell.length_c   1.000
_cell.angle_alpha   90.00
_cell.angle_beta   90.00
_cell.angle_gamma   90.00
#
_symmetry.space_group_name_H-M   'P 1'
#
loop_
_entity.id
_entity.type
_entity.pdbx_description
1 polymer ?
#
loop_
_entity_poly.entity_id
_entity_poly.type
_entity_poly.pdbx_seq_one_letter_code
_entity_poly.pdbx_strand_id
1 'polypeptide(L)'
;MARAMGMSQTAVSRIWRAFGLQPHRQETFKLSSDPFFVEKVRDIVGLYMDPPLKAMALCVDEKSQIQALDRTQPILPLMPGIPERRTHDYMRHGTTTLFAALDIATGEVIGQLHRRHRSTEFLQFLRTIEANVPAQLDVHLVMDNYGTHKTPAVKAWFARHPRFHVHFTPTSASWLNQVERWFATLTEKCIRRGTHRSTRQLEQAIRQYLELNNSDPKPFVWIKSADDILASIERFCLRISNSGH
;
A
#
# COMPACT_ATOMS: atom_id res chain seq x y z
N MET A 1 -18.28 3.12 29.56
CA MET A 1 -17.44 4.20 30.14
C MET A 1 -18.23 5.10 31.09
N ALA A 2 -19.30 5.81 30.69
CA ALA A 2 -20.07 6.72 31.58
C ALA A 2 -20.44 6.07 32.93
N ARG A 3 -21.08 4.90 32.90
CA ARG A 3 -21.44 4.13 34.09
C ARG A 3 -20.24 3.70 34.95
N ALA A 4 -19.15 3.30 34.32
CA ALA A 4 -17.92 2.87 35.02
C ALA A 4 -17.19 4.04 35.70
N MET A 5 -17.39 5.27 35.22
CA MET A 5 -16.75 6.48 35.74
C MET A 5 -17.70 7.31 36.61
N GLY A 6 -18.93 6.82 36.91
CA GLY A 6 -19.91 7.55 37.68
C GLY A 6 -20.39 8.86 37.01
N MET A 7 -20.25 9.00 35.70
CA MET A 7 -20.57 10.21 34.95
C MET A 7 -21.80 10.03 34.06
N SER A 8 -22.46 11.12 33.66
CA SER A 8 -23.51 11.08 32.65
C SER A 8 -22.91 10.89 31.23
N GLN A 9 -23.68 10.27 30.34
CA GLN A 9 -23.26 10.13 28.92
C GLN A 9 -22.98 11.49 28.28
N THR A 10 -23.73 12.51 28.62
CA THR A 10 -23.55 13.88 28.11
C THR A 10 -22.25 14.50 28.60
N ALA A 11 -21.86 14.24 29.85
CA ALA A 11 -20.56 14.72 30.38
C ALA A 11 -19.39 14.05 29.68
N VAL A 12 -19.43 12.71 29.48
CA VAL A 12 -18.43 11.97 28.71
C VAL A 12 -18.34 12.47 27.28
N SER A 13 -19.48 12.69 26.61
CA SER A 13 -19.52 13.20 25.23
C SER A 13 -18.93 14.61 25.12
N ARG A 14 -19.15 15.48 26.09
CA ARG A 14 -18.57 16.83 26.16
C ARG A 14 -17.04 16.76 26.30
N ILE A 15 -16.54 15.90 27.18
CA ILE A 15 -15.10 15.68 27.37
C ILE A 15 -14.47 15.20 26.05
N TRP A 16 -15.05 14.19 25.41
CA TRP A 16 -14.52 13.67 24.16
C TRP A 16 -14.44 14.75 23.06
N ARG A 17 -15.47 15.60 22.94
CA ARG A 17 -15.46 16.70 21.98
C ARG A 17 -14.44 17.77 22.33
N ALA A 18 -14.34 18.15 23.59
CA ALA A 18 -13.38 19.18 24.05
C ALA A 18 -11.92 18.78 23.83
N PHE A 19 -11.60 17.48 23.96
CA PHE A 19 -10.25 16.95 23.80
C PHE A 19 -10.04 16.23 22.45
N GLY A 20 -11.00 16.29 21.54
CA GLY A 20 -10.89 15.64 20.22
C GLY A 20 -10.79 14.10 20.31
N LEU A 21 -11.23 13.49 21.42
CA LEU A 21 -11.13 12.05 21.63
C LEU A 21 -12.14 11.30 20.75
N GLN A 22 -11.66 10.29 20.04
CA GLN A 22 -12.46 9.44 19.16
C GLN A 22 -12.27 7.95 19.51
N PRO A 23 -12.82 7.47 20.64
CA PRO A 23 -12.58 6.12 21.16
C PRO A 23 -13.02 4.99 20.23
N HIS A 24 -13.90 5.29 19.27
CA HIS A 24 -14.36 4.36 18.24
C HIS A 24 -13.37 4.20 17.08
N ARG A 25 -12.35 5.06 16.99
CA ARG A 25 -11.26 4.94 16.04
C ARG A 25 -10.08 4.28 16.72
N GLN A 26 -9.69 3.13 16.21
CA GLN A 26 -8.48 2.42 16.63
C GLN A 26 -7.56 2.35 15.42
N GLU A 27 -6.35 2.86 15.59
CA GLU A 27 -5.28 2.67 14.64
C GLU A 27 -4.35 1.59 15.21
N THR A 28 -4.08 0.57 14.40
CA THR A 28 -3.11 -0.45 14.79
C THR A 28 -1.71 0.06 14.47
N PHE A 29 -0.85 0.05 15.48
CA PHE A 29 0.55 0.38 15.33
C PHE A 29 1.41 -0.80 15.81
N LYS A 30 2.42 -1.17 15.03
CA LYS A 30 3.41 -2.18 15.39
C LYS A 30 4.80 -1.60 15.20
N LEU A 31 5.60 -1.62 16.27
CA LEU A 31 7.02 -1.30 16.18
C LEU A 31 7.73 -2.37 15.35
N SER A 32 8.61 -1.94 14.48
CA SER A 32 9.47 -2.86 13.74
C SER A 32 10.47 -3.52 14.68
N SER A 33 10.67 -4.81 14.50
CA SER A 33 11.74 -5.58 15.16
C SER A 33 12.95 -5.78 14.25
N ASP A 34 13.03 -5.07 13.14
CA ASP A 34 14.13 -5.16 12.18
C ASP A 34 15.39 -4.52 12.79
N PRO A 35 16.52 -5.27 12.95
CA PRO A 35 17.74 -4.72 13.51
C PRO A 35 18.36 -3.60 12.67
N PHE A 36 18.07 -3.57 11.38
CA PHE A 36 18.52 -2.55 10.42
C PHE A 36 17.42 -1.51 10.10
N PHE A 37 16.51 -1.27 11.05
CA PHE A 37 15.37 -0.39 10.83
C PHE A 37 15.81 1.02 10.42
N VAL A 38 16.75 1.61 11.15
CA VAL A 38 17.20 2.99 10.91
C VAL A 38 17.88 3.13 9.56
N GLU A 39 18.78 2.20 9.24
CA GLU A 39 19.53 2.18 7.98
C GLU A 39 18.58 2.04 6.77
N LYS A 40 17.62 1.14 6.86
CA LYS A 40 16.63 0.93 5.80
C LYS A 40 15.68 2.11 5.62
N VAL A 41 15.26 2.77 6.71
CA VAL A 41 14.47 3.99 6.62
C VAL A 41 15.26 5.09 5.93
N ARG A 42 16.53 5.29 6.29
CA ARG A 42 17.38 6.29 5.66
C ARG A 42 17.64 6.00 4.19
N ASP A 43 17.91 4.75 3.84
CA ASP A 43 18.13 4.29 2.47
C ASP A 43 16.91 4.60 1.58
N ILE A 44 15.73 4.13 1.98
CA ILE A 44 14.48 4.31 1.20
C ILE A 44 14.05 5.77 1.14
N VAL A 45 14.09 6.48 2.26
CA VAL A 45 13.71 7.91 2.29
C VAL A 45 14.71 8.73 1.48
N GLY A 46 16.01 8.40 1.56
CA GLY A 46 17.03 9.01 0.71
C GLY A 46 16.71 8.85 -0.77
N LEU A 47 16.34 7.65 -1.20
CA LEU A 47 15.93 7.37 -2.58
C LEU A 47 14.67 8.18 -3.01
N TYR A 48 13.73 8.45 -2.09
CA TYR A 48 12.54 9.25 -2.38
C TYR A 48 12.82 10.75 -2.45
N MET A 49 13.76 11.24 -1.65
CA MET A 49 14.09 12.68 -1.56
C MET A 49 15.07 13.11 -2.64
N ASP A 50 16.01 12.24 -3.01
CA ASP A 50 17.08 12.51 -3.97
C ASP A 50 17.39 11.25 -4.81
N PRO A 51 16.50 10.90 -5.76
CA PRO A 51 16.72 9.74 -6.62
C PRO A 51 17.94 9.94 -7.54
N PRO A 52 18.72 8.89 -7.81
CA PRO A 52 19.89 8.99 -8.71
C PRO A 52 19.51 9.47 -10.11
N LEU A 53 20.30 10.36 -10.70
CA LEU A 53 20.01 11.04 -11.99
C LEU A 53 19.82 10.11 -13.19
N LYS A 54 20.47 8.92 -13.18
CA LYS A 54 20.41 7.93 -14.27
C LYS A 54 19.72 6.64 -13.81
N ALA A 55 18.73 6.76 -12.98
CA ALA A 55 18.01 5.64 -12.42
C ALA A 55 16.50 5.88 -12.40
N MET A 56 15.76 4.80 -12.32
CA MET A 56 14.33 4.78 -12.10
C MET A 56 14.05 4.10 -10.75
N ALA A 57 13.31 4.75 -9.88
CA ALA A 57 12.95 4.19 -8.58
C ALA A 57 11.48 3.74 -8.57
N LEU A 58 11.29 2.45 -8.38
CA LEU A 58 9.99 1.79 -8.43
C LEU A 58 9.63 1.20 -7.06
N CYS A 59 8.45 1.51 -6.57
CA CYS A 59 7.84 0.85 -5.43
C CYS A 59 7.08 -0.39 -5.91
N VAL A 60 7.50 -1.57 -5.50
CA VAL A 60 7.00 -2.87 -6.00
C VAL A 60 6.32 -3.63 -4.88
N ASP A 61 5.11 -4.16 -5.17
CA ASP A 61 4.37 -5.02 -4.25
C ASP A 61 3.26 -5.79 -4.97
N GLU A 62 2.59 -6.71 -4.26
CA GLU A 62 1.42 -7.39 -4.76
C GLU A 62 0.18 -7.19 -3.89
N LYS A 63 -0.91 -6.78 -4.52
CA LYS A 63 -2.25 -6.85 -3.94
C LYS A 63 -2.85 -8.21 -4.21
N SER A 64 -2.70 -9.11 -3.25
CA SER A 64 -3.17 -10.50 -3.37
C SER A 64 -4.66 -10.63 -3.10
N GLN A 65 -5.29 -11.69 -3.64
CA GLN A 65 -6.66 -12.13 -3.35
C GLN A 65 -7.73 -11.03 -3.50
N ILE A 66 -7.62 -10.20 -4.53
CA ILE A 66 -8.67 -9.22 -4.88
C ILE A 66 -9.91 -10.00 -5.28
N GLN A 67 -11.02 -9.81 -4.57
CA GLN A 67 -12.25 -10.58 -4.76
C GLN A 67 -13.15 -9.94 -5.82
N ALA A 68 -13.64 -10.75 -6.76
CA ALA A 68 -14.74 -10.39 -7.62
C ALA A 68 -16.06 -10.52 -6.85
N LEU A 69 -16.64 -9.40 -6.47
CA LEU A 69 -17.86 -9.35 -5.66
C LEU A 69 -19.02 -8.85 -6.51
N ASP A 70 -20.10 -9.66 -6.56
CA ASP A 70 -21.40 -9.28 -7.08
C ASP A 70 -22.32 -8.94 -5.90
N ARG A 71 -22.81 -7.70 -5.84
CA ARG A 71 -23.74 -7.27 -4.80
C ARG A 71 -25.16 -7.71 -5.18
N THR A 72 -25.90 -8.23 -4.21
CA THR A 72 -27.28 -8.70 -4.42
C THR A 72 -28.25 -7.58 -4.77
N GLN A 73 -27.90 -6.34 -4.42
CA GLN A 73 -28.71 -5.17 -4.70
C GLN A 73 -27.85 -4.00 -5.20
N PRO A 74 -28.39 -3.11 -6.05
CA PRO A 74 -27.69 -1.92 -6.48
C PRO A 74 -27.36 -0.99 -5.32
N ILE A 75 -26.28 -0.23 -5.48
CA ILE A 75 -25.91 0.82 -4.54
C ILE A 75 -26.96 1.93 -4.60
N LEU A 76 -27.48 2.36 -3.44
CA LEU A 76 -28.27 3.57 -3.38
C LEU A 76 -27.32 4.78 -3.38
N PRO A 77 -27.40 5.64 -4.39
CA PRO A 77 -26.45 6.73 -4.56
C PRO A 77 -26.57 7.78 -3.46
N LEU A 78 -25.49 8.55 -3.30
CA LEU A 78 -25.48 9.71 -2.42
C LEU A 78 -26.51 10.74 -2.91
N MET A 79 -27.33 11.24 -1.97
CA MET A 79 -28.31 12.31 -2.21
C MET A 79 -28.16 13.40 -1.13
N PRO A 80 -28.60 14.65 -1.36
CA PRO A 80 -28.56 15.69 -0.34
C PRO A 80 -29.23 15.23 0.97
N GLY A 81 -28.46 15.23 2.07
CA GLY A 81 -28.90 14.78 3.40
C GLY A 81 -28.99 13.25 3.59
N ILE A 82 -28.72 12.44 2.55
CA ILE A 82 -28.79 10.98 2.62
C ILE A 82 -27.43 10.40 2.20
N PRO A 83 -26.70 9.69 3.10
CA PRO A 83 -25.44 9.06 2.75
C PRO A 83 -25.66 7.90 1.77
N GLU A 84 -24.63 7.60 0.95
CA GLU A 84 -24.61 6.40 0.12
C GLU A 84 -24.83 5.15 0.96
N ARG A 85 -25.73 4.27 0.53
CA ARG A 85 -26.03 3.00 1.21
C ARG A 85 -25.69 1.83 0.33
N ARG A 86 -25.02 0.83 0.91
CA ARG A 86 -24.62 -0.42 0.26
C ARG A 86 -25.11 -1.60 1.06
N THR A 87 -25.51 -2.67 0.38
CA THR A 87 -25.82 -3.93 1.07
C THR A 87 -24.52 -4.59 1.52
N HIS A 88 -24.60 -5.37 2.59
CA HIS A 88 -23.49 -6.22 3.07
C HIS A 88 -23.46 -7.58 2.37
N ASP A 89 -24.57 -7.95 1.68
CA ASP A 89 -24.68 -9.22 1.00
C ASP A 89 -23.99 -9.17 -0.37
N TYR A 90 -23.14 -10.16 -0.62
CA TYR A 90 -22.43 -10.30 -1.89
C TYR A 90 -22.15 -11.77 -2.22
N MET A 91 -22.13 -12.07 -3.52
CA MET A 91 -21.65 -13.34 -4.06
C MET A 91 -20.19 -13.20 -4.49
N ARG A 92 -19.37 -14.21 -4.20
CA ARG A 92 -17.95 -14.26 -4.58
C ARG A 92 -17.79 -15.08 -5.87
N HIS A 93 -17.16 -14.46 -6.87
CA HIS A 93 -16.91 -15.08 -8.18
C HIS A 93 -15.43 -15.40 -8.42
N GLY A 94 -14.64 -15.56 -7.36
CA GLY A 94 -13.23 -15.86 -7.41
C GLY A 94 -12.34 -14.66 -7.11
N THR A 95 -11.03 -14.88 -7.21
CA THR A 95 -10.00 -13.91 -6.85
C THR A 95 -8.98 -13.72 -7.96
N THR A 96 -8.33 -12.56 -8.00
CA THR A 96 -7.14 -12.27 -8.79
C THR A 96 -6.09 -11.59 -7.92
N THR A 97 -4.85 -11.54 -8.39
CA THR A 97 -3.72 -10.84 -7.74
C THR A 97 -3.15 -9.84 -8.73
N LEU A 98 -2.89 -8.63 -8.27
CA LEU A 98 -2.22 -7.59 -9.05
C LEU A 98 -0.81 -7.38 -8.49
N PHE A 99 0.22 -7.63 -9.31
CA PHE A 99 1.56 -7.10 -9.09
C PHE A 99 1.62 -5.69 -9.66
N ALA A 100 2.20 -4.76 -8.94
CA ALA A 100 2.35 -3.38 -9.38
C ALA A 100 3.73 -2.81 -9.03
N ALA A 101 4.29 -2.01 -9.95
CA ALA A 101 5.48 -1.21 -9.75
C ALA A 101 5.12 0.25 -10.04
N LEU A 102 5.11 1.06 -9.00
CA LEU A 102 4.83 2.50 -9.06
C LEU A 102 6.14 3.26 -9.23
N ASP A 103 6.27 4.01 -10.31
CA ASP A 103 7.35 4.98 -10.48
C ASP A 103 7.13 6.18 -9.54
N ILE A 104 8.08 6.43 -8.65
CA ILE A 104 7.98 7.51 -7.68
C ILE A 104 8.09 8.89 -8.31
N ALA A 105 8.74 9.02 -9.45
CA ALA A 105 8.97 10.29 -10.13
C ALA A 105 7.77 10.71 -10.97
N THR A 106 7.14 9.79 -11.69
CA THR A 106 6.05 10.09 -12.62
C THR A 106 4.67 9.76 -12.04
N GLY A 107 4.58 8.79 -11.15
CA GLY A 107 3.30 8.21 -10.69
C GLY A 107 2.71 7.19 -11.66
N GLU A 108 3.43 6.83 -12.74
CA GLU A 108 3.05 5.74 -13.63
C GLU A 108 3.13 4.39 -12.92
N VAL A 109 2.29 3.46 -13.31
CA VAL A 109 2.23 2.12 -12.72
C VAL A 109 2.35 1.05 -13.78
N ILE A 110 3.37 0.21 -13.67
CA ILE A 110 3.46 -1.04 -14.41
C ILE A 110 2.66 -2.08 -13.61
N GLY A 111 1.61 -2.64 -14.20
CA GLY A 111 0.75 -3.61 -13.53
C GLY A 111 0.61 -4.92 -14.29
N GLN A 112 0.57 -6.04 -13.56
CA GLN A 112 0.36 -7.36 -14.14
C GLN A 112 -0.57 -8.21 -13.26
N LEU A 113 -1.63 -8.77 -13.86
CA LEU A 113 -2.63 -9.58 -13.16
C LEU A 113 -2.30 -11.06 -13.28
N HIS A 114 -2.38 -11.76 -12.14
CA HIS A 114 -2.15 -13.20 -12.03
C HIS A 114 -3.19 -13.85 -11.11
N ARG A 115 -3.40 -15.14 -11.29
CA ARG A 115 -4.26 -15.93 -10.39
C ARG A 115 -3.58 -16.30 -9.08
N ARG A 116 -2.25 -16.26 -9.04
CA ARG A 116 -1.40 -16.64 -7.90
C ARG A 116 -0.31 -15.60 -7.70
N HIS A 117 0.28 -15.61 -6.50
CA HIS A 117 1.36 -14.68 -6.11
C HIS A 117 2.59 -15.44 -5.60
N ARG A 118 3.07 -16.41 -6.40
CA ARG A 118 4.27 -17.20 -6.12
C ARG A 118 5.50 -16.53 -6.74
N SER A 119 6.68 -17.04 -6.41
CA SER A 119 7.94 -16.58 -7.01
C SER A 119 7.99 -16.69 -8.54
N THR A 120 7.25 -17.65 -9.12
CA THR A 120 7.14 -17.78 -10.58
C THR A 120 6.42 -16.61 -11.23
N GLU A 121 5.32 -16.17 -10.64
CA GLU A 121 4.56 -14.99 -11.11
C GLU A 121 5.35 -13.70 -10.84
N PHE A 122 6.02 -13.62 -9.71
CA PHE A 122 6.91 -12.49 -9.41
C PHE A 122 8.07 -12.39 -10.41
N LEU A 123 8.70 -13.49 -10.80
CA LEU A 123 9.74 -13.50 -11.85
C LEU A 123 9.19 -13.07 -13.22
N GLN A 124 7.96 -13.42 -13.55
CA GLN A 124 7.30 -12.91 -14.76
C GLN A 124 7.10 -11.40 -14.68
N PHE A 125 6.72 -10.92 -13.50
CA PHE A 125 6.54 -9.49 -13.28
C PHE A 125 7.86 -8.71 -13.35
N LEU A 126 8.98 -9.23 -12.81
CA LEU A 126 10.30 -8.63 -12.96
C LEU A 126 10.71 -8.49 -14.44
N ARG A 127 10.43 -9.49 -15.27
CA ARG A 127 10.64 -9.40 -16.73
C ARG A 127 9.76 -8.35 -17.39
N THR A 128 8.52 -8.18 -16.90
CA THR A 128 7.64 -7.12 -17.38
C THR A 128 8.18 -5.75 -17.00
N ILE A 129 8.70 -5.56 -15.79
CA ILE A 129 9.39 -4.32 -15.39
C ILE A 129 10.59 -4.08 -16.33
N GLU A 130 11.44 -5.07 -16.51
CA GLU A 130 12.63 -4.98 -17.38
C GLU A 130 12.28 -4.54 -18.81
N ALA A 131 11.19 -5.07 -19.37
CA ALA A 131 10.75 -4.73 -20.72
C ALA A 131 10.16 -3.32 -20.84
N ASN A 132 9.68 -2.72 -19.73
CA ASN A 132 9.05 -1.40 -19.73
C ASN A 132 9.97 -0.28 -19.24
N VAL A 133 11.14 -0.61 -18.67
CA VAL A 133 12.11 0.38 -18.19
C VAL A 133 13.20 0.59 -19.23
N PRO A 134 13.59 1.85 -19.55
CA PRO A 134 14.69 2.13 -20.48
C PRO A 134 15.97 1.38 -20.12
N ALA A 135 16.60 0.74 -21.12
CA ALA A 135 17.74 -0.16 -20.91
C ALA A 135 18.99 0.55 -20.32
N GLN A 136 19.11 1.86 -20.54
CA GLN A 136 20.23 2.68 -20.09
C GLN A 136 20.12 3.18 -18.65
N LEU A 137 18.98 2.94 -17.98
CA LEU A 137 18.77 3.37 -16.60
C LEU A 137 19.04 2.22 -15.64
N ASP A 138 19.62 2.54 -14.49
CA ASP A 138 19.56 1.68 -13.32
C ASP A 138 18.14 1.65 -12.75
N VAL A 139 17.78 0.55 -12.10
CA VAL A 139 16.45 0.34 -11.56
C VAL A 139 16.53 0.05 -10.07
N HIS A 140 16.05 0.97 -9.26
CA HIS A 140 15.95 0.80 -7.82
C HIS A 140 14.56 0.29 -7.47
N LEU A 141 14.47 -0.90 -6.87
CA LEU A 141 13.23 -1.54 -6.47
C LEU A 141 13.05 -1.44 -4.94
N VAL A 142 12.10 -0.64 -4.49
CA VAL A 142 11.65 -0.65 -3.09
C VAL A 142 10.57 -1.70 -2.94
N MET A 143 10.82 -2.73 -2.13
CA MET A 143 9.92 -3.85 -1.94
C MET A 143 9.93 -4.35 -0.50
N ASP A 144 8.89 -5.10 -0.12
CA ASP A 144 8.82 -5.67 1.21
C ASP A 144 9.76 -6.88 1.38
N ASN A 145 9.94 -7.28 2.63
CA ASN A 145 10.82 -8.37 3.01
C ASN A 145 10.14 -9.76 2.90
N TYR A 146 9.17 -9.93 2.00
CA TYR A 146 8.42 -11.17 1.86
C TYR A 146 9.25 -12.33 1.30
N GLY A 147 8.95 -13.53 1.75
CA GLY A 147 9.74 -14.73 1.39
C GLY A 147 9.79 -15.04 -0.10
N THR A 148 8.74 -14.70 -0.85
CA THR A 148 8.64 -14.90 -2.30
C THR A 148 9.72 -14.13 -3.06
N HIS A 149 10.11 -12.95 -2.56
CA HIS A 149 11.11 -12.06 -3.15
C HIS A 149 12.57 -12.55 -2.92
N LYS A 150 12.75 -13.53 -2.03
CA LYS A 150 14.07 -14.03 -1.62
C LYS A 150 14.37 -15.46 -2.04
N THR A 151 13.54 -16.04 -2.89
CA THR A 151 13.77 -17.40 -3.39
C THR A 151 15.06 -17.50 -4.21
N PRO A 152 15.71 -18.69 -4.29
CA PRO A 152 16.93 -18.85 -5.07
C PRO A 152 16.77 -18.41 -6.53
N ALA A 153 15.61 -18.66 -7.14
CA ALA A 153 15.33 -18.27 -8.52
C ALA A 153 15.29 -16.74 -8.71
N VAL A 154 14.71 -16.01 -7.75
CA VAL A 154 14.65 -14.53 -7.75
C VAL A 154 16.06 -13.96 -7.53
N LYS A 155 16.82 -14.49 -6.57
CA LYS A 155 18.21 -14.08 -6.34
C LYS A 155 19.09 -14.32 -7.58
N ALA A 156 18.94 -15.46 -8.25
CA ALA A 156 19.65 -15.76 -9.48
C ALA A 156 19.24 -14.84 -10.64
N TRP A 157 18.01 -14.36 -10.67
CA TRP A 157 17.56 -13.37 -11.64
C TRP A 157 18.26 -12.02 -11.39
N PHE A 158 18.24 -11.51 -10.17
CA PHE A 158 18.93 -10.24 -9.82
C PHE A 158 20.45 -10.33 -10.09
N ALA A 159 21.09 -11.44 -9.77
CA ALA A 159 22.51 -11.64 -10.06
C ALA A 159 22.87 -11.52 -11.57
N ARG A 160 21.90 -11.82 -12.45
CA ARG A 160 22.07 -11.66 -13.92
C ARG A 160 21.64 -10.30 -14.44
N HIS A 161 21.04 -9.47 -13.60
CA HIS A 161 20.54 -8.14 -13.96
C HIS A 161 21.14 -7.08 -13.01
N PRO A 162 22.46 -6.79 -13.13
CA PRO A 162 23.19 -5.96 -12.17
C PRO A 162 22.70 -4.51 -12.10
N ARG A 163 21.95 -4.04 -13.10
CA ARG A 163 21.30 -2.72 -13.07
C ARG A 163 20.11 -2.63 -12.14
N PHE A 164 19.62 -3.76 -11.58
CA PHE A 164 18.52 -3.81 -10.63
C PHE A 164 19.05 -3.83 -9.19
N HIS A 165 18.77 -2.78 -8.45
CA HIS A 165 19.15 -2.59 -7.05
C HIS A 165 17.94 -2.75 -6.14
N VAL A 166 18.01 -3.63 -5.15
CA VAL A 166 16.88 -3.95 -4.29
C VAL A 166 17.03 -3.29 -2.92
N HIS A 167 16.00 -2.54 -2.51
CA HIS A 167 15.87 -1.88 -1.22
C HIS A 167 14.71 -2.49 -0.45
N PHE A 168 15.00 -3.30 0.56
CA PHE A 168 13.97 -3.94 1.36
C PHE A 168 13.46 -3.01 2.46
N THR A 169 12.12 -2.84 2.55
CA THR A 169 11.51 -2.15 3.68
C THR A 169 11.79 -2.89 4.98
N PRO A 170 11.86 -2.18 6.13
CA PRO A 170 11.93 -2.84 7.42
C PRO A 170 10.70 -3.71 7.68
N THR A 171 10.86 -4.77 8.43
CA THR A 171 9.73 -5.62 8.84
C THR A 171 8.65 -4.79 9.54
N SER A 172 7.40 -5.00 9.19
CA SER A 172 6.24 -4.23 9.70
C SER A 172 6.26 -2.72 9.36
N ALA A 173 6.93 -2.33 8.28
CA ALA A 173 7.02 -0.94 7.82
C ALA A 173 6.59 -0.79 6.34
N SER A 174 5.53 -1.52 5.92
CA SER A 174 4.97 -1.43 4.56
C SER A 174 4.52 -0.02 4.16
N TRP A 175 4.22 0.85 5.14
CA TRP A 175 3.89 2.26 4.91
C TRP A 175 5.02 3.06 4.22
N LEU A 176 6.27 2.56 4.23
CA LEU A 176 7.37 3.11 3.45
C LEU A 176 7.23 2.79 1.96
N ASN A 177 6.54 1.71 1.59
CA ASN A 177 6.34 1.34 0.20
C ASN A 177 5.15 2.13 -0.40
N GLN A 178 5.43 3.13 -1.25
CA GLN A 178 4.40 4.04 -1.77
C GLN A 178 3.33 3.35 -2.64
N VAL A 179 3.62 2.18 -3.21
CA VAL A 179 2.64 1.43 -3.99
C VAL A 179 1.45 0.96 -3.13
N GLU A 180 1.64 0.78 -1.82
CA GLU A 180 0.55 0.47 -0.89
C GLU A 180 -0.50 1.60 -0.83
N ARG A 181 -0.08 2.85 -0.89
CA ARG A 181 -0.98 4.00 -0.99
C ARG A 181 -1.76 3.98 -2.31
N TRP A 182 -1.09 3.60 -3.40
CA TRP A 182 -1.74 3.44 -4.69
C TRP A 182 -2.76 2.29 -4.65
N PHE A 183 -2.45 1.15 -4.02
CA PHE A 183 -3.39 0.05 -3.80
C PHE A 183 -4.61 0.46 -2.97
N ALA A 184 -4.43 1.32 -1.97
CA ALA A 184 -5.55 1.88 -1.23
C ALA A 184 -6.46 2.72 -2.14
N THR A 185 -5.88 3.55 -3.01
CA THR A 185 -6.61 4.38 -3.98
C THR A 185 -7.36 3.53 -5.01
N LEU A 186 -6.72 2.49 -5.57
CA LEU A 186 -7.36 1.51 -6.46
C LEU A 186 -8.55 0.84 -5.76
N THR A 187 -8.37 0.45 -4.50
CA THR A 187 -9.43 -0.20 -3.72
C THR A 187 -10.64 0.70 -3.56
N GLU A 188 -10.43 1.96 -3.17
CA GLU A 188 -11.52 2.91 -2.93
C GLU A 188 -12.19 3.38 -4.20
N LYS A 189 -11.42 3.66 -5.26
CA LYS A 189 -11.96 4.27 -6.48
C LYS A 189 -12.50 3.26 -7.49
N CYS A 190 -11.95 2.04 -7.53
CA CYS A 190 -12.30 1.02 -8.51
C CYS A 190 -12.95 -0.20 -7.87
N ILE A 191 -12.22 -0.94 -7.00
CA ILE A 191 -12.65 -2.27 -6.54
C ILE A 191 -13.92 -2.19 -5.69
N ARG A 192 -13.96 -1.30 -4.69
CA ARG A 192 -15.10 -1.15 -3.78
C ARG A 192 -16.35 -0.56 -4.42
N ARG A 193 -16.19 0.22 -5.47
CA ARG A 193 -17.31 0.85 -6.21
C ARG A 193 -17.87 -0.05 -7.28
N GLY A 194 -17.09 -1.01 -7.77
CA GLY A 194 -17.49 -1.94 -8.81
C GLY A 194 -18.37 -3.09 -8.29
N THR A 195 -19.15 -3.65 -9.22
CA THR A 195 -19.83 -4.93 -9.07
C THR A 195 -19.27 -5.85 -10.15
N HIS A 196 -18.71 -7.00 -9.72
CA HIS A 196 -17.97 -7.87 -10.62
C HIS A 196 -18.52 -9.29 -10.55
N ARG A 197 -19.19 -9.73 -11.60
CA ARG A 197 -19.81 -11.06 -11.73
C ARG A 197 -18.83 -12.14 -12.20
N SER A 198 -17.57 -11.80 -12.39
CA SER A 198 -16.48 -12.73 -12.72
C SER A 198 -15.13 -12.10 -12.44
N THR A 199 -14.10 -12.94 -12.27
CA THR A 199 -12.70 -12.48 -12.18
C THR A 199 -12.29 -11.72 -13.45
N ARG A 200 -12.78 -12.12 -14.63
CA ARG A 200 -12.51 -11.42 -15.90
C ARG A 200 -13.01 -9.96 -15.89
N GLN A 201 -14.23 -9.73 -15.37
CA GLN A 201 -14.76 -8.36 -15.25
C GLN A 201 -13.95 -7.52 -14.27
N LEU A 202 -13.56 -8.10 -13.11
CA LEU A 202 -12.69 -7.44 -12.14
C LEU A 202 -11.34 -7.08 -12.77
N GLU A 203 -10.70 -8.01 -13.46
CA GLU A 203 -9.41 -7.80 -14.13
C GLU A 203 -9.51 -6.72 -15.22
N GLN A 204 -10.58 -6.69 -15.97
CA GLN A 204 -10.83 -5.65 -16.98
C GLN A 204 -10.98 -4.27 -16.32
N ALA A 205 -11.73 -4.16 -15.22
CA ALA A 205 -11.86 -2.91 -14.47
C ALA A 205 -10.52 -2.43 -13.91
N ILE A 206 -9.69 -3.34 -13.42
CA ILE A 206 -8.34 -2.99 -12.93
C ILE A 206 -7.45 -2.51 -14.07
N ARG A 207 -7.46 -3.17 -15.25
CA ARG A 207 -6.69 -2.71 -16.43
C ARG A 207 -7.13 -1.31 -16.88
N GLN A 208 -8.44 -1.07 -16.98
CA GLN A 208 -8.95 0.26 -17.31
C GLN A 208 -8.53 1.32 -16.29
N TYR A 209 -8.51 0.97 -15.00
CA TYR A 209 -8.03 1.88 -13.97
C TYR A 209 -6.53 2.18 -14.10
N LEU A 210 -5.70 1.19 -14.45
CA LEU A 210 -4.27 1.37 -14.74
C LEU A 210 -4.06 2.30 -15.95
N GLU A 211 -4.80 2.07 -17.05
CA GLU A 211 -4.75 2.91 -18.23
C GLU A 211 -5.15 4.38 -17.93
N LEU A 212 -6.21 4.58 -17.15
CA LEU A 212 -6.62 5.91 -16.70
C LEU A 212 -5.59 6.57 -15.79
N ASN A 213 -4.98 5.82 -14.86
CA ASN A 213 -3.91 6.33 -14.03
C ASN A 213 -2.72 6.78 -14.87
N ASN A 214 -2.31 5.98 -15.85
CA ASN A 214 -1.13 6.24 -16.67
C ASN A 214 -1.38 7.27 -17.79
N SER A 215 -2.64 7.62 -18.07
CA SER A 215 -2.96 8.73 -18.99
C SER A 215 -2.78 10.12 -18.38
N ASP A 216 -2.90 10.25 -17.04
CA ASP A 216 -2.64 11.47 -16.26
C ASP A 216 -2.03 11.07 -14.90
N PRO A 217 -0.79 10.54 -14.90
CA PRO A 217 -0.19 10.02 -13.70
C PRO A 217 0.19 11.14 -12.73
N LYS A 218 0.00 10.87 -11.42
CA LYS A 218 0.29 11.85 -10.36
C LYS A 218 1.16 11.20 -9.29
N PRO A 219 2.42 11.60 -9.17
CA PRO A 219 3.31 11.03 -8.17
C PRO A 219 2.84 11.40 -6.75
N PHE A 220 3.11 10.50 -5.81
CA PHE A 220 2.96 10.81 -4.40
C PHE A 220 4.21 11.54 -3.92
N VAL A 221 4.08 12.82 -3.60
CA VAL A 221 5.19 13.61 -3.08
C VAL A 221 5.51 13.16 -1.66
N TRP A 222 6.76 12.71 -1.46
CA TRP A 222 7.29 12.41 -0.14
C TRP A 222 7.87 13.67 0.49
N ILE A 223 7.48 13.99 1.73
CA ILE A 223 7.83 15.26 2.37
C ILE A 223 8.58 15.10 3.70
N LYS A 224 8.56 13.92 4.32
CA LYS A 224 9.21 13.69 5.61
C LYS A 224 10.64 13.19 5.42
N SER A 225 11.60 13.83 6.11
CA SER A 225 12.95 13.30 6.19
C SER A 225 12.99 12.01 7.03
N ALA A 226 14.06 11.23 6.88
CA ALA A 226 14.27 10.05 7.71
C ALA A 226 14.36 10.41 9.20
N ASP A 227 15.01 11.51 9.52
CA ASP A 227 15.16 11.98 10.91
C ASP A 227 13.82 12.43 11.53
N ASP A 228 12.93 13.07 10.77
CA ASP A 228 11.57 13.39 11.23
C ASP A 228 10.76 12.14 11.58
N ILE A 229 10.91 11.09 10.76
CA ILE A 229 10.26 9.79 10.99
C ILE A 229 10.81 9.14 12.25
N LEU A 230 12.13 9.05 12.38
CA LEU A 230 12.79 8.44 13.54
C LEU A 230 12.46 9.19 14.83
N ALA A 231 12.50 10.52 14.82
CA ALA A 231 12.10 11.33 15.96
C ALA A 231 10.62 11.17 16.34
N SER A 232 9.74 10.93 15.35
CA SER A 232 8.32 10.63 15.61
C SER A 232 8.14 9.29 16.31
N ILE A 233 8.89 8.26 15.89
CA ILE A 233 8.88 6.93 16.50
C ILE A 233 9.44 6.96 17.91
N GLU A 234 10.54 7.68 18.12
CA GLU A 234 11.14 7.86 19.45
C GLU A 234 10.14 8.49 20.43
N ARG A 235 9.49 9.59 20.05
CA ARG A 235 8.44 10.21 20.88
C ARG A 235 7.30 9.24 21.21
N PHE A 236 6.93 8.37 20.28
CA PHE A 236 5.92 7.35 20.51
C PHE A 236 6.41 6.30 21.54
N CYS A 237 7.62 5.80 21.41
CA CYS A 237 8.24 4.84 22.34
C CYS A 237 8.31 5.42 23.76
N LEU A 238 8.75 6.67 23.90
CA LEU A 238 8.82 7.37 25.19
C LEU A 238 7.43 7.49 25.86
N ARG A 239 6.38 7.74 25.09
CA ARG A 239 5.00 7.79 25.62
C ARG A 239 4.55 6.44 26.15
N ILE A 240 4.84 5.33 25.46
CA ILE A 240 4.51 3.98 25.90
C ILE A 240 5.27 3.65 27.18
N SER A 241 6.58 3.94 27.22
CA SER A 241 7.42 3.67 28.42
C SER A 241 6.96 4.44 29.66
N ASN A 242 6.47 5.67 29.48
CA ASN A 242 5.94 6.51 30.56
C ASN A 242 4.50 6.18 30.98
N SER A 243 3.75 5.40 30.18
CA SER A 243 2.36 5.06 30.49
C SER A 243 2.19 3.87 31.44
N GLY A 244 3.27 3.23 31.89
CA GLY A 244 3.25 2.23 32.96
C GLY A 244 2.52 0.92 32.63
N HIS A 245 2.52 0.51 31.36
CA HIS A 245 1.98 -0.79 30.90
C HIS A 245 3.08 -1.78 30.59
#